data_438a6f586e016ab3cb81d97e4c1b6866
#
_entry.id   438a6f586e016ab3cb81d97e4c1b6866
#
_cell.length_a   1.000
_cell.length_b   1.000
_cell.length_c   1.000
_cell.angle_alpha   90.00
_cell.angle_beta   90.00
_cell.angle_gamma   90.00
#
_symmetry.space_group_name_H-M   'P 1'
#
loop_
_entity.id
_entity.type
_entity.pdbx_description
1 polymer ?
#
loop_
_entity_poly.entity_id
_entity_poly.type
_entity_poly.pdbx_seq_one_letter_code
_entity_poly.pdbx_strand_id
1 'polypeptide(L)'
;MIAALFSDVDQTILTKDYVLPGKVVASFHRARQTGVEAILATARSPNGVVPICRALGVRYAICFNGAWIGQPLENEAMFECVIEREIALAVMDKRGSWL
;
A
#
# COMPACT_ATOMS: atom_id res chain seq x y z
N MET A 1 24.38 -4.32 -2.00
CA MET A 1 23.55 -3.65 -1.00
C MET A 1 22.09 -3.59 -1.48
N ILE A 2 21.16 -3.95 -0.60
CA ILE A 2 19.73 -3.83 -0.92
C ILE A 2 19.30 -2.40 -0.67
N ALA A 3 18.84 -1.71 -1.70
CA ALA A 3 18.41 -0.31 -1.58
C ALA A 3 16.91 -0.20 -1.28
N ALA A 4 16.12 -1.20 -1.62
CA ALA A 4 14.67 -1.19 -1.43
C ALA A 4 14.16 -2.58 -1.07
N LEU A 5 13.11 -2.62 -0.25
CA LEU A 5 12.40 -3.83 0.15
C LEU A 5 10.92 -3.63 -0.13
N PHE A 6 10.33 -4.56 -0.87
CA PHE A 6 8.89 -4.54 -1.16
C PHE A 6 8.18 -5.56 -0.28
N SER A 7 7.07 -5.19 0.30
CA SER A 7 6.30 -6.08 1.16
C SER A 7 4.80 -5.90 0.96
N ASP A 8 4.08 -7.02 0.94
CA ASP A 8 2.63 -7.05 1.04
C ASP A 8 2.18 -6.59 2.41
N VAL A 9 0.92 -6.18 2.53
CA VAL A 9 0.36 -5.71 3.80
C VAL A 9 -0.53 -6.77 4.43
N ASP A 10 -1.66 -7.08 3.81
CA ASP A 10 -2.65 -7.97 4.41
C ASP A 10 -2.17 -9.42 4.42
N GLN A 11 -2.29 -10.08 5.57
CA GLN A 11 -1.90 -11.46 5.82
C GLN A 11 -0.39 -11.74 5.67
N THR A 12 0.41 -10.71 5.44
CA THR A 12 1.87 -10.82 5.41
C THR A 12 2.46 -10.03 6.57
N ILE A 13 2.19 -8.74 6.64
CA ILE A 13 2.61 -7.87 7.74
C ILE A 13 1.57 -7.91 8.87
N LEU A 14 0.29 -7.83 8.49
CA LEU A 14 -0.82 -7.88 9.44
C LEU A 14 -1.22 -9.33 9.71
N THR A 15 -1.66 -9.58 10.95
CA THR A 15 -2.26 -10.87 11.32
C THR A 15 -3.65 -11.02 10.70
N LYS A 16 -4.27 -12.20 10.86
CA LYS A 16 -5.65 -12.45 10.42
C LYS A 16 -6.63 -11.43 11.01
N ASP A 17 -6.34 -10.93 12.21
CA ASP A 17 -7.19 -9.96 12.91
C ASP A 17 -6.79 -8.53 12.58
N TYR A 18 -5.98 -8.32 11.54
CA TYR A 18 -5.51 -7.01 11.10
C TYR A 18 -4.69 -6.28 12.17
N VAL A 19 -3.98 -7.04 13.01
CA VAL A 19 -3.09 -6.50 14.02
C VAL A 19 -1.66 -6.46 13.48
N LEU A 20 -0.96 -5.36 13.72
CA LEU A 20 0.43 -5.18 13.33
C LEU A 20 1.34 -5.59 14.49
N PRO A 21 2.05 -6.74 14.38
CA PRO A 21 2.91 -7.20 15.49
C PRO A 21 4.07 -6.26 15.76
N GLY A 22 4.39 -6.06 17.03
CA GLY A 22 5.48 -5.17 17.43
C GLY A 22 6.83 -5.59 16.88
N LYS A 23 7.09 -6.89 16.75
CA LYS A 23 8.35 -7.39 16.19
C LYS A 23 8.50 -7.05 14.72
N VAL A 24 7.38 -6.98 13.98
CA VAL A 24 7.38 -6.55 12.58
C VAL A 24 7.75 -5.07 12.51
N VAL A 25 7.14 -4.24 13.35
CA VAL A 25 7.46 -2.81 13.44
C VAL A 25 8.95 -2.63 13.72
N ALA A 26 9.49 -3.35 14.70
CA ALA A 26 10.91 -3.26 15.05
C ALA A 26 11.81 -3.68 13.88
N SER A 27 11.43 -4.70 13.14
CA SER A 27 12.20 -5.17 11.98
C SER A 27 12.26 -4.11 10.88
N PHE A 28 11.15 -3.44 10.60
CA PHE A 28 11.12 -2.36 9.62
C PHE A 28 11.99 -1.19 10.05
N HIS A 29 11.93 -0.82 11.33
CA HIS A 29 12.77 0.27 11.84
C HIS A 29 14.25 -0.07 11.75
N ARG A 30 14.64 -1.31 12.05
CA ARG A 30 16.03 -1.76 11.91
C ARG A 30 16.49 -1.71 10.46
N ALA A 31 15.67 -2.14 9.53
CA ALA A 31 16.00 -2.10 8.10
C ALA A 31 16.25 -0.66 7.64
N ARG A 32 15.41 0.27 8.07
CA ARG A 32 15.58 1.69 7.74
C ARG A 32 16.89 2.26 8.26
N GLN A 33 17.29 1.86 9.46
CA GLN A 33 18.57 2.30 10.05
C GLN A 33 19.78 1.86 9.22
N THR A 34 19.64 0.78 8.46
CA THR A 34 20.71 0.31 7.56
C THR A 34 20.66 0.94 6.18
N GLY A 35 19.75 1.89 5.95
CA GLY A 35 19.62 2.58 4.67
C GLY A 35 18.69 1.92 3.67
N VAL A 36 17.91 0.92 4.11
CA VAL A 36 16.94 0.25 3.24
C VAL A 36 15.64 1.04 3.22
N GLU A 37 15.14 1.34 2.01
CA GLU A 37 13.83 1.96 1.83
C GLU A 37 12.79 0.85 1.69
N ALA A 38 11.81 0.81 2.58
CA ALA A 38 10.72 -0.15 2.49
C ALA A 38 9.56 0.44 1.71
N ILE A 39 8.93 -0.38 0.88
CA ILE A 39 7.79 0.02 0.05
C ILE A 39 6.69 -1.02 0.26
N LEU A 40 5.50 -0.57 0.62
CA LEU A 40 4.36 -1.46 0.81
C LEU A 40 3.60 -1.61 -0.51
N ALA A 41 3.10 -2.81 -0.76
CA ALA A 41 2.24 -3.09 -1.91
C ALA A 41 0.92 -3.66 -1.41
N THR A 42 -0.19 -3.07 -1.80
CA THR A 42 -1.49 -3.40 -1.22
C THR A 42 -2.65 -3.13 -2.18
N ALA A 43 -3.75 -3.84 -1.97
CA ALA A 43 -5.01 -3.52 -2.63
C ALA A 43 -5.72 -2.34 -1.95
N ARG A 44 -5.27 -1.94 -0.76
CA ARG A 44 -5.87 -0.84 0.00
C ARG A 44 -5.70 0.49 -0.71
N SER A 45 -6.57 1.44 -0.36
CA SER A 45 -6.42 2.83 -0.78
C SER A 45 -5.24 3.49 -0.07
N PRO A 46 -4.74 4.64 -0.57
CA PRO A 46 -3.72 5.40 0.15
C PRO A 46 -4.14 5.73 1.58
N ASN A 47 -5.37 6.18 1.79
CA ASN A 47 -5.88 6.48 3.12
C ASN A 47 -5.92 5.24 4.01
N GLY A 48 -6.24 4.08 3.44
CA GLY A 48 -6.34 2.83 4.18
C GLY A 48 -5.00 2.30 4.67
N VAL A 49 -3.89 2.74 4.09
CA VAL A 49 -2.55 2.27 4.47
C VAL A 49 -1.79 3.29 5.32
N VAL A 50 -2.31 4.51 5.49
CA VAL A 50 -1.66 5.56 6.27
C VAL A 50 -1.26 5.12 7.68
N PRO A 51 -2.14 4.49 8.49
CA PRO A 51 -1.73 4.09 9.83
C PRO A 51 -0.57 3.08 9.83
N ILE A 52 -0.55 2.20 8.84
CA ILE A 52 0.51 1.18 8.71
C ILE A 52 1.82 1.85 8.31
N CYS A 53 1.79 2.75 7.33
CA CYS A 53 2.96 3.51 6.92
C CYS A 53 3.54 4.30 8.09
N ARG A 54 2.68 4.94 8.88
CA ARG A 54 3.11 5.71 10.05
C ARG A 54 3.76 4.83 11.09
N ALA A 55 3.15 3.69 11.40
CA ALA A 55 3.69 2.76 12.41
C ALA A 55 5.03 2.16 12.00
N LEU A 56 5.19 1.84 10.72
CA LEU A 56 6.41 1.22 10.20
C LEU A 56 7.48 2.24 9.80
N GLY A 57 7.13 3.50 9.70
CA GLY A 57 8.04 4.53 9.20
C GLY A 57 8.29 4.40 7.71
N VAL A 58 7.35 3.84 6.96
CA VAL A 58 7.46 3.64 5.52
C VAL A 58 6.88 4.86 4.81
N ARG A 59 7.61 5.37 3.82
CA ARG A 59 7.17 6.56 3.07
C ARG A 59 6.37 6.24 1.83
N TYR A 60 6.68 5.14 1.17
CA TYR A 60 6.13 4.82 -0.15
C TYR A 60 5.21 3.61 -0.12
N ALA A 61 4.14 3.67 -0.88
CA ALA A 61 3.24 2.55 -1.04
C ALA A 61 2.70 2.46 -2.46
N ILE A 62 2.48 1.23 -2.88
CA ILE A 62 1.79 0.90 -4.12
C ILE A 62 0.39 0.48 -3.70
N CYS A 63 -0.59 1.29 -4.03
CA CYS A 63 -1.98 1.11 -3.59
C CYS A 63 -2.89 0.71 -4.76
N PHE A 64 -4.08 0.22 -4.44
CA PHE A 64 -5.05 -0.21 -5.46
C PHE A 64 -4.41 -1.17 -6.47
N ASN A 65 -3.58 -2.11 -5.99
CA ASN A 65 -2.89 -3.09 -6.84
C ASN A 65 -2.10 -2.46 -8.00
N GLY A 66 -1.51 -1.29 -7.75
CA GLY A 66 -0.66 -0.62 -8.73
C GLY A 66 -1.29 0.57 -9.43
N ALA A 67 -2.55 0.87 -9.17
CA ALA A 67 -3.21 2.03 -9.77
C ALA A 67 -2.81 3.34 -9.13
N TRP A 68 -2.19 3.31 -7.96
CA TRP A 68 -1.70 4.49 -7.26
C TRP A 68 -0.36 4.17 -6.62
N ILE A 69 0.64 4.99 -6.87
CA ILE A 69 1.98 4.83 -6.29
C ILE A 69 2.41 6.18 -5.76
N GLY A 70 2.84 6.25 -4.50
CA GLY A 70 3.26 7.51 -3.94
C GLY A 70 3.52 7.45 -2.45
N GLN A 71 3.33 8.59 -1.80
CA GLN A 71 3.54 8.77 -0.37
C GLN A 71 2.19 9.00 0.32
N PRO A 72 1.60 7.95 0.93
CA PRO A 72 0.27 8.09 1.55
C PRO A 72 0.23 9.12 2.67
N LEU A 73 1.30 9.24 3.47
CA LEU A 73 1.36 10.19 4.59
C LEU A 73 1.32 11.64 4.11
N GLU A 74 1.85 11.92 2.92
CA GLU A 74 1.86 13.25 2.33
C GLU A 74 0.71 13.46 1.35
N ASN A 75 -0.08 12.43 1.12
CA ASN A 75 -1.15 12.41 0.12
C ASN A 75 -0.62 12.85 -1.26
N GLU A 76 0.53 12.31 -1.64
CA GLU A 76 1.24 12.71 -2.84
C GLU A 76 1.44 11.53 -3.76
N ALA A 77 0.84 11.59 -4.95
CA ALA A 77 0.95 10.51 -5.94
C ALA A 77 2.12 10.78 -6.88
N MET A 78 2.95 9.75 -7.10
CA MET A 78 3.97 9.75 -8.15
C MET A 78 3.40 9.18 -9.43
N PHE A 79 2.43 8.29 -9.32
CA PHE A 79 1.72 7.68 -10.43
C PHE A 79 0.28 7.43 -10.01
N GLU A 80 -0.66 7.74 -10.88
CA GLU A 80 -2.08 7.52 -10.62
C GLU A 80 -2.78 7.14 -11.91
N CYS A 81 -3.49 6.02 -11.89
CA CYS A 81 -4.27 5.56 -13.02
C CYS A 81 -5.75 5.78 -12.69
N VAL A 82 -6.39 6.65 -13.46
CA VAL A 82 -7.80 6.98 -13.28
C VAL A 82 -8.59 6.47 -14.47
N ILE A 83 -9.65 5.71 -14.18
CA ILE A 83 -10.56 5.23 -15.23
C ILE A 83 -11.64 6.28 -15.41
N GLU A 84 -11.85 6.71 -16.66
CA GLU A 84 -12.92 7.67 -16.96
C GLU A 84 -14.26 7.11 -16.54
N ARG A 85 -15.13 7.99 -16.05
CA ARG A 85 -16.43 7.60 -15.52
C ARG A 85 -17.26 6.79 -16.53
N GLU A 86 -17.27 7.19 -17.78
CA GLU A 86 -18.04 6.53 -18.83
C GLU A 86 -17.55 5.11 -19.08
N ILE A 87 -16.23 4.91 -19.06
CA ILE A 87 -15.63 3.59 -19.21
C ILE A 87 -15.96 2.72 -18.00
N ALA A 88 -15.84 3.29 -16.80
CA ALA A 88 -16.16 2.57 -15.56
C ALA A 88 -17.60 2.14 -15.51
N LEU A 89 -18.53 3.01 -15.90
CA LEU A 89 -19.96 2.69 -15.93
C LEU A 89 -20.27 1.62 -16.97
N ALA A 90 -19.61 1.67 -18.13
CA ALA A 90 -19.81 0.67 -19.18
C ALA A 90 -19.36 -0.72 -18.73
N VAL A 91 -18.22 -0.79 -18.03
CA VAL A 91 -17.71 -2.05 -17.47
C VAL A 91 -18.64 -2.59 -16.40
N MET A 92 -19.09 -1.73 -15.49
CA MET A 92 -20.01 -2.11 -14.40
C MET A 92 -21.35 -2.60 -14.95
N ASP A 93 -21.87 -1.94 -15.99
CA ASP A 93 -23.11 -2.32 -16.61
C ASP A 93 -23.04 -3.73 -17.22
N LYS A 94 -21.96 -4.03 -17.93
CA LYS A 94 -21.75 -5.35 -18.51
C LYS A 94 -21.52 -6.44 -17.47
N ARG A 95 -21.03 -6.11 -16.31
CA ARG A 95 -20.66 -7.05 -15.27
C ARG A 95 -21.50 -6.91 -14.00
N GLY A 96 -22.57 -6.18 -14.08
CA GLY A 96 -23.40 -5.89 -12.93
C GLY A 96 -23.89 -7.11 -12.16
N SER A 97 -24.01 -8.25 -12.84
CA SER A 97 -24.50 -9.47 -12.20
C SER A 97 -23.51 -10.11 -11.25
N TRP A 98 -22.22 -9.76 -11.30
CA TRP A 98 -21.24 -10.34 -10.40
C TRP A 98 -20.73 -9.38 -9.33
N LEU A 99 -21.30 -8.23 -9.27
CA LEU A 99 -21.09 -7.29 -8.19
C LEU A 99 -22.13 -7.52 -7.11
#